data_eaa09111c6daca0757380aee5d8e92e5
#
_entry.id   eaa09111c6daca0757380aee5d8e92e5
#
_cell.length_a   1.000
_cell.length_b   1.000
_cell.length_c   1.000
_cell.angle_alpha   90.00
_cell.angle_beta   90.00
_cell.angle_gamma   90.00
#
_symmetry.space_group_name_H-M   'P 1'
#
loop_
_entity.id
_entity.type
_entity.pdbx_description
1 polymer ?
#
loop_
_entity_poly.entity_id
_entity_poly.type
_entity_poly.pdbx_seq_one_letter_code
_entity_poly.pdbx_strand_id
1 'polypeptide(L)'
;MKQIIEIVDVLGREILDSRGNPTVEVEVYLEDGTVGRAAVPSGASTGIYEACELRDGDKNRYLGKGVLTAVKNVNTEIAECLVGMNVLDQTAIDKALIELDGTPNKTKLGANAILGASLACAKAAAESLGTSLYNYIGGVNAKVLPVPMMNILNGGAHATNNVEIQEFMIMPVGACCFREALRMCAEVFHQLKKTLKENGTPAAGVGDEGGYAPNLKKDEDALKVIVKAIEEAGFKPGEDFMIAIDAASSEWWNEEEKCYIQPKSGKKLTQQQLVNMWKKFADTYPIISLEDGMAETDWEGWAMLTKAIGDRVQLVGDDLFVTNVTRLATGIEKKVGNAILIKVNQIGTLTETLDAIQMANRAGYTAIVSHRSGETEDATIADIAVALNAGQIKTGAPSRTDRVAKYNQLLRIEEELGDVAQYWGKDAFFNLK
;
A
#
# COMPACT_ATOMS: atom_id res chain seq x y z
N MET A 1 37.12 12.91 3.02
CA MET A 1 36.19 13.91 2.47
C MET A 1 34.83 13.19 2.29
N LYS A 2 33.72 13.84 2.61
CA LYS A 2 32.37 13.30 2.29
C LYS A 2 32.25 13.29 0.77
N GLN A 3 31.76 12.18 0.18
CA GLN A 3 31.48 12.15 -1.24
C GLN A 3 30.29 13.10 -1.53
N ILE A 4 30.45 13.90 -2.57
CA ILE A 4 29.39 14.82 -3.03
C ILE A 4 29.11 14.45 -4.47
N ILE A 5 27.85 14.29 -4.81
CA ILE A 5 27.35 14.09 -6.17
C ILE A 5 26.22 15.09 -6.35
N GLU A 6 26.45 16.08 -7.19
CA GLU A 6 25.56 17.24 -7.31
C GLU A 6 24.36 16.95 -8.20
N ILE A 7 23.20 17.41 -7.79
CA ILE A 7 21.99 17.46 -8.63
C ILE A 7 22.17 18.65 -9.59
N VAL A 8 22.14 18.38 -10.89
CA VAL A 8 22.31 19.41 -11.92
C VAL A 8 21.04 19.84 -12.60
N ASP A 9 19.99 18.98 -12.61
CA ASP A 9 18.67 19.32 -13.14
C ASP A 9 17.58 18.44 -12.54
N VAL A 10 16.33 18.95 -12.53
CA VAL A 10 15.12 18.21 -12.09
C VAL A 10 13.99 18.50 -13.08
N LEU A 11 13.45 17.45 -13.69
CA LEU A 11 12.41 17.55 -14.73
C LEU A 11 11.16 16.75 -14.34
N GLY A 12 10.02 17.43 -14.24
CA GLY A 12 8.72 16.81 -14.08
C GLY A 12 7.94 16.72 -15.37
N ARG A 13 7.14 15.66 -15.51
CA ARG A 13 6.17 15.51 -16.61
C ARG A 13 4.89 14.87 -16.12
N GLU A 14 3.83 15.07 -16.92
CA GLU A 14 2.56 14.37 -16.74
C GLU A 14 2.60 13.05 -17.50
N ILE A 15 2.24 11.95 -16.83
CA ILE A 15 2.05 10.63 -17.42
C ILE A 15 0.68 10.08 -17.04
N LEU A 16 0.29 8.90 -17.51
CA LEU A 16 -0.98 8.25 -17.15
C LEU A 16 -0.76 7.15 -16.10
N ASP A 17 -1.67 7.09 -15.15
CA ASP A 17 -1.77 5.97 -14.21
C ASP A 17 -2.54 4.77 -14.82
N SER A 18 -2.63 3.66 -14.08
CA SER A 18 -3.30 2.43 -14.49
C SER A 18 -4.82 2.56 -14.73
N ARG A 19 -5.42 3.70 -14.35
CA ARG A 19 -6.81 4.05 -14.60
C ARG A 19 -6.98 5.02 -15.76
N GLY A 20 -5.87 5.42 -16.41
CA GLY A 20 -5.86 6.44 -17.46
C GLY A 20 -6.04 7.87 -16.95
N ASN A 21 -5.83 8.12 -15.66
CA ASN A 21 -5.79 9.46 -15.10
C ASN A 21 -4.35 10.01 -15.11
N PRO A 22 -4.16 11.33 -15.25
CA PRO A 22 -2.84 11.93 -15.15
C PRO A 22 -2.21 11.73 -13.76
N THR A 23 -0.90 11.52 -13.76
CA THR A 23 -0.05 11.57 -12.57
C THR A 23 1.31 12.17 -12.88
N VAL A 24 2.13 12.41 -11.86
CA VAL A 24 3.44 13.06 -11.97
C VAL A 24 4.54 12.02 -12.09
N GLU A 25 5.46 12.22 -13.03
CA GLU A 25 6.76 11.55 -13.10
C GLU A 25 7.87 12.60 -13.00
N VAL A 26 8.92 12.30 -12.22
CA VAL A 26 10.06 13.18 -12.02
C VAL A 26 11.34 12.47 -12.40
N GLU A 27 12.23 13.18 -13.09
CA GLU A 27 13.61 12.79 -13.33
C GLU A 27 14.57 13.76 -12.61
N VAL A 28 15.60 13.20 -12.00
CA VAL A 28 16.69 13.93 -11.37
C VAL A 28 17.99 13.58 -12.08
N TYR A 29 18.70 14.59 -12.57
CA TYR A 29 19.96 14.47 -13.30
C TYR A 29 21.13 14.84 -12.41
N LEU A 30 22.19 14.02 -12.43
CA LEU A 30 23.39 14.22 -11.64
C LEU A 30 24.57 14.66 -12.49
N GLU A 31 25.60 15.28 -11.87
CA GLU A 31 26.81 15.76 -12.53
C GLU A 31 27.63 14.65 -13.20
N ASP A 32 27.49 13.39 -12.73
CA ASP A 32 28.13 12.22 -13.33
C ASP A 32 27.37 11.64 -14.55
N GLY A 33 26.26 12.25 -14.93
CA GLY A 33 25.39 11.82 -16.03
C GLY A 33 24.32 10.80 -15.64
N THR A 34 24.28 10.37 -14.37
CA THR A 34 23.25 9.46 -13.86
C THR A 34 21.88 10.15 -13.83
N VAL A 35 20.82 9.38 -14.08
CA VAL A 35 19.43 9.86 -14.05
C VAL A 35 18.58 8.94 -13.18
N GLY A 36 17.95 9.49 -12.16
CA GLY A 36 16.93 8.79 -11.37
C GLY A 36 15.53 9.20 -11.79
N ARG A 37 14.61 8.23 -11.96
CA ARG A 37 13.23 8.48 -12.38
C ARG A 37 12.24 7.84 -11.41
N ALA A 38 11.22 8.58 -11.02
CA ALA A 38 10.14 8.06 -10.18
C ALA A 38 8.78 8.56 -10.66
N ALA A 39 7.79 7.65 -10.70
CA ALA A 39 6.41 7.96 -11.00
C ALA A 39 5.55 7.81 -9.74
N VAL A 40 4.63 8.75 -9.52
CA VAL A 40 3.84 8.85 -8.30
C VAL A 40 2.51 8.12 -8.45
N PRO A 41 2.11 7.26 -7.49
CA PRO A 41 0.79 6.64 -7.49
C PRO A 41 -0.31 7.62 -7.06
N SER A 42 -1.58 7.26 -7.33
CA SER A 42 -2.77 8.07 -7.04
C SER A 42 -3.87 7.26 -6.38
N GLY A 43 -4.49 7.77 -5.31
CA GLY A 43 -5.62 7.12 -4.66
C GLY A 43 -6.94 7.23 -5.40
N ALA A 44 -7.88 6.29 -5.18
CA ALA A 44 -9.28 6.41 -5.57
C ALA A 44 -10.14 6.89 -4.38
N SER A 45 -10.11 6.16 -3.27
CA SER A 45 -10.54 6.64 -1.96
C SER A 45 -9.34 7.26 -1.24
N THR A 46 -9.52 8.36 -0.56
CA THR A 46 -8.46 9.06 0.17
C THR A 46 -8.93 9.35 1.58
N GLY A 47 -8.13 8.99 2.58
CA GLY A 47 -8.37 9.37 3.97
C GLY A 47 -8.35 10.91 4.11
N ILE A 48 -9.20 11.45 4.96
CA ILE A 48 -9.34 12.91 5.13
C ILE A 48 -8.06 13.60 5.66
N TYR A 49 -7.11 12.82 6.14
CA TYR A 49 -5.85 13.31 6.72
C TYR A 49 -4.64 13.09 5.80
N GLU A 50 -4.84 12.58 4.58
CA GLU A 50 -3.74 12.40 3.61
C GLU A 50 -3.13 13.74 3.19
N ALA A 51 -1.84 13.71 2.81
CA ALA A 51 -1.20 14.84 2.17
C ALA A 51 -1.84 15.14 0.80
N CYS A 52 -1.82 16.41 0.40
CA CYS A 52 -2.55 16.90 -0.76
C CYS A 52 -1.98 16.38 -2.09
N GLU A 53 -2.74 15.57 -2.80
CA GLU A 53 -2.49 15.32 -4.21
C GLU A 53 -2.98 16.53 -5.03
N LEU A 54 -2.05 17.33 -5.54
CA LEU A 54 -2.38 18.57 -6.24
C LEU A 54 -2.93 18.26 -7.64
N ARG A 55 -4.19 18.67 -7.89
CA ARG A 55 -4.92 18.54 -9.14
C ARG A 55 -5.28 19.93 -9.68
N ASP A 56 -5.28 20.08 -11.03
CA ASP A 56 -5.52 21.36 -11.68
C ASP A 56 -6.97 21.85 -11.53
N GLY A 57 -7.95 20.94 -11.40
CA GLY A 57 -9.37 21.26 -11.28
C GLY A 57 -10.04 21.75 -12.59
N ASP A 58 -9.31 21.90 -13.68
CA ASP A 58 -9.85 22.33 -14.99
C ASP A 58 -10.71 21.20 -15.60
N LYS A 59 -12.02 21.39 -15.60
CA LYS A 59 -12.99 20.42 -16.11
C LYS A 59 -12.85 20.13 -17.60
N ASN A 60 -12.23 21.03 -18.37
CA ASN A 60 -12.01 20.86 -19.82
C ASN A 60 -10.81 19.98 -20.13
N ARG A 61 -9.99 19.65 -19.12
CA ARG A 61 -8.81 18.82 -19.26
C ARG A 61 -8.82 17.70 -18.23
N TYR A 62 -8.81 16.44 -18.72
CA TYR A 62 -8.89 15.23 -17.87
C TYR A 62 -10.00 15.29 -16.80
N LEU A 63 -11.12 15.92 -17.11
CA LEU A 63 -12.28 16.08 -16.20
C LEU A 63 -11.92 16.73 -14.85
N GLY A 64 -10.89 17.58 -14.82
CA GLY A 64 -10.38 18.23 -13.62
C GLY A 64 -9.22 17.52 -12.94
N LYS A 65 -8.80 16.35 -13.44
CA LYS A 65 -7.75 15.53 -12.81
C LYS A 65 -6.34 15.81 -13.33
N GLY A 66 -6.12 16.84 -14.17
CA GLY A 66 -4.80 17.24 -14.66
C GLY A 66 -3.82 17.53 -13.53
N VAL A 67 -2.50 17.42 -13.80
CA VAL A 67 -1.43 17.64 -12.81
C VAL A 67 -0.38 18.64 -13.29
N LEU A 68 -0.71 19.48 -14.27
CA LEU A 68 0.25 20.44 -14.83
C LEU A 68 0.74 21.47 -13.80
N THR A 69 -0.07 21.82 -12.80
CA THR A 69 0.35 22.69 -11.69
C THR A 69 1.44 22.02 -10.86
N ALA A 70 1.27 20.75 -10.52
CA ALA A 70 2.28 19.96 -9.79
C ALA A 70 3.56 19.81 -10.65
N VAL A 71 3.41 19.51 -11.95
CA VAL A 71 4.54 19.43 -12.91
C VAL A 71 5.28 20.77 -12.99
N LYS A 72 4.57 21.89 -13.05
CA LYS A 72 5.17 23.23 -13.04
C LYS A 72 5.97 23.44 -11.74
N ASN A 73 5.43 23.07 -10.59
CA ASN A 73 6.12 23.20 -9.30
C ASN A 73 7.42 22.39 -9.29
N VAL A 74 7.42 21.19 -9.90
CA VAL A 74 8.67 20.39 -10.07
C VAL A 74 9.68 21.15 -10.92
N ASN A 75 9.25 21.66 -12.09
CA ASN A 75 10.13 22.30 -13.08
C ASN A 75 10.60 23.72 -12.70
N THR A 76 10.08 24.27 -11.59
CA THR A 76 10.44 25.60 -11.11
C THR A 76 10.91 25.55 -9.66
N GLU A 77 10.04 25.75 -8.68
CA GLU A 77 10.41 25.90 -7.26
C GLU A 77 11.18 24.69 -6.72
N ILE A 78 10.79 23.45 -7.06
CA ILE A 78 11.48 22.25 -6.61
C ILE A 78 12.85 22.10 -7.28
N ALA A 79 12.94 22.31 -8.60
CA ALA A 79 14.21 22.28 -9.32
C ALA A 79 15.19 23.32 -8.78
N GLU A 80 14.75 24.57 -8.60
CA GLU A 80 15.58 25.66 -8.03
C GLU A 80 16.06 25.33 -6.61
N CYS A 81 15.25 24.62 -5.82
CA CYS A 81 15.62 24.21 -4.46
C CYS A 81 16.67 23.08 -4.44
N LEU A 82 16.55 22.11 -5.37
CA LEU A 82 17.37 20.89 -5.33
C LEU A 82 18.68 21.00 -6.12
N VAL A 83 18.73 21.79 -7.19
CA VAL A 83 19.96 21.98 -7.98
C VAL A 83 21.08 22.51 -7.07
N GLY A 84 22.25 21.89 -7.15
CA GLY A 84 23.41 22.15 -6.29
C GLY A 84 23.44 21.37 -4.97
N MET A 85 22.34 20.65 -4.61
CA MET A 85 22.36 19.77 -3.45
C MET A 85 23.10 18.46 -3.74
N ASN A 86 23.65 17.87 -2.69
CA ASN A 86 24.24 16.53 -2.78
C ASN A 86 23.12 15.47 -2.74
N VAL A 87 22.98 14.69 -3.80
CA VAL A 87 21.93 13.66 -3.93
C VAL A 87 22.01 12.56 -2.85
N LEU A 88 23.18 12.35 -2.24
CA LEU A 88 23.40 11.37 -1.18
C LEU A 88 22.82 11.81 0.18
N ASP A 89 22.37 13.05 0.33
CA ASP A 89 21.82 13.59 1.57
C ASP A 89 20.29 13.58 1.57
N GLN A 90 19.67 12.39 1.37
CA GLN A 90 18.22 12.23 1.26
C GLN A 90 17.40 12.97 2.32
N THR A 91 17.81 12.88 3.59
CA THR A 91 17.08 13.54 4.69
C THR A 91 17.16 15.06 4.60
N ALA A 92 18.26 15.62 4.08
CA ALA A 92 18.36 17.06 3.84
C ALA A 92 17.51 17.50 2.65
N ILE A 93 17.48 16.69 1.59
CA ILE A 93 16.62 16.91 0.41
C ILE A 93 15.15 16.94 0.82
N ASP A 94 14.66 15.91 1.52
CA ASP A 94 13.28 15.81 1.94
C ASP A 94 12.89 16.94 2.90
N LYS A 95 13.79 17.30 3.81
CA LYS A 95 13.60 18.45 4.69
C LYS A 95 13.47 19.76 3.90
N ALA A 96 14.32 19.99 2.92
CA ALA A 96 14.27 21.19 2.07
C ALA A 96 12.95 21.27 1.30
N LEU A 97 12.46 20.14 0.77
CA LEU A 97 11.16 20.06 0.08
C LEU A 97 9.98 20.36 1.00
N ILE A 98 9.99 19.84 2.23
CA ILE A 98 8.96 20.10 3.25
C ILE A 98 8.97 21.57 3.65
N GLU A 99 10.14 22.16 3.89
CA GLU A 99 10.29 23.58 4.26
C GLU A 99 9.88 24.52 3.10
N LEU A 100 10.15 24.12 1.85
CA LEU A 100 9.75 24.86 0.65
C LEU A 100 8.23 24.93 0.49
N ASP A 101 7.53 23.82 0.76
CA ASP A 101 6.06 23.81 0.79
C ASP A 101 5.52 24.61 1.97
N GLY A 102 6.04 24.41 3.17
CA GLY A 102 5.73 25.14 4.39
C GLY A 102 4.32 24.93 4.92
N THR A 103 3.52 24.01 4.34
CA THR A 103 2.17 23.69 4.80
C THR A 103 2.11 22.30 5.43
N PRO A 104 1.23 22.07 6.43
CA PRO A 104 1.16 20.77 7.12
C PRO A 104 0.87 19.57 6.19
N ASN A 105 0.05 19.80 5.15
CA ASN A 105 -0.45 18.76 4.26
C ASN A 105 0.07 18.91 2.81
N LYS A 106 1.19 19.62 2.61
CA LYS A 106 1.81 19.82 1.29
C LYS A 106 0.86 20.42 0.24
N THR A 107 0.03 21.39 0.66
CA THR A 107 -1.01 21.97 -0.21
C THR A 107 -0.49 23.02 -1.19
N LYS A 108 0.72 23.57 -0.96
CA LYS A 108 1.32 24.58 -1.84
C LYS A 108 1.94 23.93 -3.10
N LEU A 109 2.80 22.97 -2.93
CA LEU A 109 3.52 22.33 -4.04
C LEU A 109 2.84 21.05 -4.53
N GLY A 110 2.12 20.38 -3.65
CA GLY A 110 1.52 19.07 -3.87
C GLY A 110 2.41 17.92 -3.40
N ALA A 111 1.84 17.00 -2.62
CA ALA A 111 2.55 15.80 -2.19
C ALA A 111 3.02 14.94 -3.36
N ASN A 112 2.29 14.93 -4.48
CA ASN A 112 2.68 14.24 -5.71
C ASN A 112 3.96 14.83 -6.33
N ALA A 113 4.10 16.16 -6.40
CA ALA A 113 5.32 16.81 -6.88
C ALA A 113 6.52 16.53 -5.95
N ILE A 114 6.32 16.68 -4.64
CA ILE A 114 7.34 16.47 -3.62
C ILE A 114 7.81 15.01 -3.61
N LEU A 115 6.88 14.05 -3.59
CA LEU A 115 7.22 12.63 -3.58
C LEU A 115 7.98 12.20 -4.84
N GLY A 116 7.55 12.68 -6.02
CA GLY A 116 8.25 12.39 -7.26
C GLY A 116 9.72 12.79 -7.19
N ALA A 117 10.01 14.00 -6.71
CA ALA A 117 11.37 14.50 -6.54
C ALA A 117 12.14 13.70 -5.48
N SER A 118 11.55 13.44 -4.30
CA SER A 118 12.15 12.66 -3.23
C SER A 118 12.60 11.27 -3.67
N LEU A 119 11.71 10.52 -4.33
CA LEU A 119 12.01 9.17 -4.82
C LEU A 119 12.98 9.16 -6.00
N ALA A 120 12.89 10.14 -6.90
CA ALA A 120 13.83 10.25 -8.03
C ALA A 120 15.25 10.54 -7.54
N CYS A 121 15.43 11.37 -6.49
CA CYS A 121 16.72 11.59 -5.84
C CYS A 121 17.29 10.29 -5.24
N ALA A 122 16.49 9.51 -4.51
CA ALA A 122 16.92 8.24 -3.95
C ALA A 122 17.39 7.24 -5.03
N LYS A 123 16.65 7.17 -6.14
CA LYS A 123 17.00 6.31 -7.29
C LYS A 123 18.27 6.79 -7.98
N ALA A 124 18.42 8.10 -8.21
CA ALA A 124 19.63 8.67 -8.78
C ALA A 124 20.85 8.39 -7.90
N ALA A 125 20.70 8.54 -6.59
CA ALA A 125 21.78 8.24 -5.63
C ALA A 125 22.20 6.77 -5.66
N ALA A 126 21.24 5.85 -5.66
CA ALA A 126 21.51 4.41 -5.73
C ALA A 126 22.24 4.05 -7.03
N GLU A 127 21.74 4.53 -8.17
CA GLU A 127 22.32 4.28 -9.50
C GLU A 127 23.75 4.84 -9.59
N SER A 128 23.97 6.08 -9.16
CA SER A 128 25.30 6.71 -9.15
C SER A 128 26.33 5.98 -8.27
N LEU A 129 25.86 5.34 -7.20
CA LEU A 129 26.70 4.49 -6.34
C LEU A 129 26.86 3.06 -6.88
N GLY A 130 26.20 2.70 -7.99
CA GLY A 130 26.20 1.35 -8.54
C GLY A 130 25.63 0.30 -7.60
N THR A 131 24.60 0.65 -6.80
CA THR A 131 23.93 -0.24 -5.86
C THR A 131 22.42 -0.29 -6.11
N SER A 132 21.79 -1.40 -5.74
CA SER A 132 20.33 -1.53 -5.82
C SER A 132 19.61 -0.59 -4.87
N LEU A 133 18.42 -0.10 -5.23
CA LEU A 133 17.69 0.87 -4.42
C LEU A 133 17.38 0.33 -3.01
N TYR A 134 16.95 -0.94 -2.89
CA TYR A 134 16.69 -1.54 -1.58
C TYR A 134 17.94 -1.55 -0.68
N ASN A 135 19.12 -1.77 -1.26
CA ASN A 135 20.39 -1.77 -0.55
C ASN A 135 20.82 -0.35 -0.15
N TYR A 136 20.63 0.63 -1.05
CA TYR A 136 20.88 2.03 -0.75
C TYR A 136 20.05 2.55 0.42
N ILE A 137 18.74 2.24 0.44
CA ILE A 137 17.82 2.68 1.50
C ILE A 137 18.05 1.90 2.80
N GLY A 138 18.15 0.57 2.72
CA GLY A 138 18.13 -0.32 3.88
C GLY A 138 19.51 -0.71 4.41
N GLY A 139 20.56 -0.43 3.65
CA GLY A 139 21.94 -0.79 4.01
C GLY A 139 22.18 -2.30 3.96
N VAL A 140 23.28 -2.71 4.58
CA VAL A 140 23.81 -4.09 4.50
C VAL A 140 22.91 -5.18 5.10
N ASN A 141 21.84 -4.84 5.82
CA ASN A 141 20.96 -5.80 6.45
C ASN A 141 19.61 -5.99 5.71
N ALA A 142 19.40 -5.32 4.58
CA ALA A 142 18.22 -5.47 3.75
C ALA A 142 18.25 -6.84 3.03
N LYS A 143 17.38 -7.79 3.43
CA LYS A 143 17.42 -9.19 2.94
C LYS A 143 16.10 -9.94 3.07
N VAL A 144 15.05 -9.32 3.62
CA VAL A 144 13.77 -10.01 3.86
C VAL A 144 12.81 -9.69 2.73
N LEU A 145 12.45 -10.72 1.96
CA LEU A 145 11.38 -10.66 0.97
C LEU A 145 10.03 -10.65 1.70
N PRO A 146 9.12 -9.72 1.36
CA PRO A 146 7.85 -9.58 2.06
C PRO A 146 6.86 -10.69 1.68
N VAL A 147 6.01 -11.09 2.63
CA VAL A 147 4.82 -11.91 2.37
C VAL A 147 3.82 -11.05 1.58
N PRO A 148 3.41 -11.45 0.37
CA PRO A 148 2.46 -10.68 -0.41
C PRO A 148 1.03 -10.86 0.11
N MET A 149 0.31 -9.76 0.26
CA MET A 149 -1.14 -9.69 0.45
C MET A 149 -1.78 -9.50 -0.92
N MET A 150 -2.13 -10.59 -1.60
CA MET A 150 -2.65 -10.52 -2.98
C MET A 150 -4.16 -10.38 -3.01
N ASN A 151 -4.64 -9.23 -3.47
CA ASN A 151 -6.06 -8.95 -3.64
C ASN A 151 -6.63 -9.74 -4.82
N ILE A 152 -7.35 -10.85 -4.54
CA ILE A 152 -7.87 -11.74 -5.58
C ILE A 152 -9.38 -11.62 -5.81
N LEU A 153 -10.12 -10.95 -4.89
CA LEU A 153 -11.55 -10.71 -5.01
C LEU A 153 -11.91 -9.33 -4.47
N ASN A 154 -12.62 -8.55 -5.27
CA ASN A 154 -13.01 -7.17 -4.98
C ASN A 154 -14.50 -6.99 -4.74
N GLY A 155 -14.84 -6.10 -3.82
CA GLY A 155 -16.15 -5.54 -3.58
C GLY A 155 -16.06 -4.04 -3.25
N GLY A 156 -16.92 -3.54 -2.36
CA GLY A 156 -16.91 -2.15 -1.91
C GLY A 156 -16.90 -1.15 -3.06
N ALA A 157 -16.10 -0.08 -2.93
CA ALA A 157 -15.90 0.93 -3.96
C ALA A 157 -15.08 0.41 -5.17
N HIS A 158 -14.32 -0.69 -5.01
CA HIS A 158 -13.48 -1.26 -6.06
C HIS A 158 -14.23 -2.13 -7.07
N ALA A 159 -15.53 -2.39 -6.86
CA ALA A 159 -16.34 -3.20 -7.76
C ALA A 159 -17.82 -2.77 -7.79
N THR A 160 -18.44 -2.87 -8.97
CA THR A 160 -19.89 -2.59 -9.15
C THR A 160 -20.77 -3.80 -8.83
N ASN A 161 -20.31 -4.71 -7.97
CA ASN A 161 -21.05 -5.87 -7.49
C ASN A 161 -21.76 -5.57 -6.16
N ASN A 162 -22.34 -6.59 -5.53
CA ASN A 162 -23.13 -6.47 -4.28
C ASN A 162 -22.35 -6.85 -3.01
N VAL A 163 -21.03 -7.01 -3.09
CA VAL A 163 -20.16 -7.31 -1.95
C VAL A 163 -19.78 -5.99 -1.26
N GLU A 164 -19.99 -5.89 0.06
CA GLU A 164 -19.74 -4.66 0.84
C GLU A 164 -18.25 -4.47 1.15
N ILE A 165 -17.56 -5.55 1.53
CA ILE A 165 -16.14 -5.56 1.85
C ILE A 165 -15.32 -5.27 0.59
N GLN A 166 -14.34 -4.36 0.71
CA GLN A 166 -13.62 -3.82 -0.44
C GLN A 166 -12.64 -4.81 -1.07
N GLU A 167 -11.85 -5.52 -0.24
CA GLU A 167 -10.83 -6.45 -0.72
C GLU A 167 -10.76 -7.72 0.10
N PHE A 168 -10.57 -8.83 -0.62
CA PHE A 168 -10.23 -10.12 -0.03
C PHE A 168 -8.90 -10.59 -0.61
N MET A 169 -7.93 -10.78 0.26
CA MET A 169 -6.55 -11.08 -0.09
C MET A 169 -6.14 -12.46 0.42
N ILE A 170 -5.24 -13.11 -0.32
CA ILE A 170 -4.56 -14.33 0.13
C ILE A 170 -3.11 -14.02 0.48
N MET A 171 -2.61 -14.71 1.49
CA MET A 171 -1.24 -14.57 2.00
C MET A 171 -0.57 -15.95 2.08
N PRO A 172 0.46 -16.22 1.27
CA PRO A 172 1.12 -17.53 1.17
C PRO A 172 2.17 -17.72 2.28
N VAL A 173 1.70 -17.78 3.52
CA VAL A 173 2.57 -17.83 4.72
C VAL A 173 3.33 -19.14 4.88
N GLY A 174 2.92 -20.21 4.19
CA GLY A 174 3.58 -21.52 4.20
C GLY A 174 4.65 -21.69 3.13
N ALA A 175 4.87 -20.69 2.26
CA ALA A 175 5.90 -20.76 1.23
C ALA A 175 7.32 -20.73 1.83
N CYS A 176 8.27 -21.38 1.17
CA CYS A 176 9.67 -21.42 1.61
C CYS A 176 10.51 -20.21 1.12
N CYS A 177 10.05 -19.51 0.09
CA CYS A 177 10.72 -18.35 -0.49
C CYS A 177 9.70 -17.51 -1.27
N PHE A 178 10.09 -16.29 -1.69
CA PHE A 178 9.18 -15.38 -2.39
C PHE A 178 8.73 -15.92 -3.76
N ARG A 179 9.64 -16.48 -4.53
CA ARG A 179 9.32 -17.09 -5.84
C ARG A 179 8.25 -18.16 -5.72
N GLU A 180 8.34 -19.02 -4.70
CA GLU A 180 7.34 -20.04 -4.42
C GLU A 180 6.03 -19.42 -3.96
N ALA A 181 6.08 -18.42 -3.10
CA ALA A 181 4.92 -17.66 -2.67
C ALA A 181 4.14 -17.06 -3.86
N LEU A 182 4.85 -16.46 -4.82
CA LEU A 182 4.24 -15.89 -6.03
C LEU A 182 3.59 -16.96 -6.91
N ARG A 183 4.26 -18.12 -7.11
CA ARG A 183 3.72 -19.27 -7.86
C ARG A 183 2.43 -19.77 -7.22
N MET A 184 2.45 -20.05 -5.92
CA MET A 184 1.28 -20.51 -5.16
C MET A 184 0.09 -19.55 -5.31
N CYS A 185 0.32 -18.26 -5.16
CA CYS A 185 -0.73 -17.23 -5.32
C CYS A 185 -1.30 -17.22 -6.75
N ALA A 186 -0.47 -17.31 -7.78
CA ALA A 186 -0.93 -17.34 -9.16
C ALA A 186 -1.81 -18.59 -9.45
N GLU A 187 -1.45 -19.74 -8.91
CA GLU A 187 -2.25 -20.98 -9.04
C GLU A 187 -3.61 -20.85 -8.35
N VAL A 188 -3.66 -20.33 -7.12
CA VAL A 188 -4.93 -20.07 -6.41
C VAL A 188 -5.78 -19.03 -7.16
N PHE A 189 -5.16 -17.96 -7.68
CA PHE A 189 -5.87 -16.94 -8.47
C PHE A 189 -6.52 -17.54 -9.73
N HIS A 190 -5.81 -18.39 -10.46
CA HIS A 190 -6.36 -19.08 -11.62
C HIS A 190 -7.43 -20.11 -11.25
N GLN A 191 -7.25 -20.82 -10.13
CA GLN A 191 -8.25 -21.74 -9.62
C GLN A 191 -9.52 -21.01 -9.19
N LEU A 192 -9.41 -19.85 -8.52
CA LEU A 192 -10.55 -19.04 -8.13
C LEU A 192 -11.46 -18.69 -9.32
N LYS A 193 -10.88 -18.39 -10.49
CA LYS A 193 -11.67 -18.14 -11.71
C LYS A 193 -12.52 -19.34 -12.10
N LYS A 194 -11.99 -20.56 -12.00
CA LYS A 194 -12.72 -21.80 -12.30
C LYS A 194 -13.80 -22.04 -11.26
N THR A 195 -13.45 -21.96 -9.98
CA THR A 195 -14.38 -22.15 -8.85
C THR A 195 -15.58 -21.19 -8.91
N LEU A 196 -15.33 -19.89 -9.23
CA LEU A 196 -16.40 -18.90 -9.44
C LEU A 196 -17.33 -19.28 -10.60
N LYS A 197 -16.77 -19.77 -11.73
CA LYS A 197 -17.59 -20.21 -12.87
C LYS A 197 -18.43 -21.44 -12.53
N GLU A 198 -17.85 -22.42 -11.86
CA GLU A 198 -18.55 -23.65 -11.43
C GLU A 198 -19.65 -23.38 -10.42
N ASN A 199 -19.47 -22.39 -9.54
CA ASN A 199 -20.49 -21.95 -8.58
C ASN A 199 -21.60 -21.09 -9.22
N GLY A 200 -21.56 -20.84 -10.54
CA GLY A 200 -22.56 -20.01 -11.23
C GLY A 200 -22.45 -18.52 -10.97
N THR A 201 -21.30 -18.06 -10.46
CA THR A 201 -20.99 -16.65 -10.19
C THR A 201 -19.72 -16.20 -10.93
N PRO A 202 -19.67 -16.33 -12.28
CA PRO A 202 -18.48 -15.97 -13.02
C PRO A 202 -18.20 -14.48 -12.87
N ALA A 203 -16.92 -14.12 -12.72
CA ALA A 203 -16.49 -12.72 -12.77
C ALA A 203 -16.46 -12.24 -14.23
N ALA A 204 -17.11 -11.12 -14.52
CA ALA A 204 -17.13 -10.52 -15.85
C ALA A 204 -15.77 -9.84 -16.21
N GLY A 205 -14.96 -9.53 -15.21
CA GLY A 205 -13.66 -8.87 -15.35
C GLY A 205 -12.92 -8.83 -14.04
N VAL A 206 -11.91 -7.96 -13.99
CA VAL A 206 -11.12 -7.67 -12.79
C VAL A 206 -11.32 -6.21 -12.38
N GLY A 207 -11.19 -5.92 -11.09
CA GLY A 207 -11.20 -4.57 -10.54
C GLY A 207 -9.90 -3.80 -10.82
N ASP A 208 -9.81 -2.59 -10.29
CA ASP A 208 -8.65 -1.70 -10.48
C ASP A 208 -7.34 -2.32 -9.98
N GLU A 209 -7.40 -3.20 -9.01
CA GLU A 209 -6.25 -3.90 -8.42
C GLU A 209 -6.03 -5.32 -8.96
N GLY A 210 -6.76 -5.71 -9.98
CA GLY A 210 -6.60 -6.98 -10.69
C GLY A 210 -7.37 -8.16 -10.11
N GLY A 211 -8.01 -8.03 -8.95
CA GLY A 211 -8.88 -9.06 -8.36
C GLY A 211 -10.20 -9.25 -9.10
N TYR A 212 -10.79 -10.44 -9.03
CA TYR A 212 -12.10 -10.70 -9.63
C TYR A 212 -13.23 -9.97 -8.91
N ALA A 213 -14.29 -9.59 -9.65
CA ALA A 213 -15.44 -8.87 -9.11
C ALA A 213 -16.74 -9.63 -9.36
N PRO A 214 -16.96 -10.81 -8.72
CA PRO A 214 -18.17 -11.59 -8.88
C PRO A 214 -19.36 -10.97 -8.14
N ASN A 215 -20.57 -11.23 -8.60
CA ASN A 215 -21.79 -10.97 -7.82
C ASN A 215 -22.04 -12.13 -6.84
N LEU A 216 -21.87 -11.88 -5.56
CA LEU A 216 -22.09 -12.82 -4.48
C LEU A 216 -23.31 -12.37 -3.62
N LYS A 217 -23.95 -13.31 -2.93
CA LYS A 217 -25.12 -12.98 -2.10
C LYS A 217 -24.76 -12.30 -0.78
N LYS A 218 -23.56 -12.57 -0.26
CA LYS A 218 -23.05 -12.08 1.04
C LYS A 218 -21.53 -11.97 0.99
N ASP A 219 -20.95 -11.11 1.81
CA ASP A 219 -19.51 -11.02 2.00
C ASP A 219 -18.88 -12.36 2.45
N GLU A 220 -19.58 -13.09 3.31
CA GLU A 220 -19.15 -14.42 3.77
C GLU A 220 -19.00 -15.44 2.61
N ASP A 221 -19.73 -15.28 1.50
CA ASP A 221 -19.60 -16.17 0.34
C ASP A 221 -18.28 -15.92 -0.42
N ALA A 222 -17.68 -14.71 -0.31
CA ALA A 222 -16.34 -14.45 -0.79
C ALA A 222 -15.30 -15.27 -0.02
N LEU A 223 -15.38 -15.31 1.31
CA LEU A 223 -14.50 -16.12 2.14
C LEU A 223 -14.60 -17.61 1.81
N LYS A 224 -15.85 -18.12 1.64
CA LYS A 224 -16.08 -19.52 1.29
C LYS A 224 -15.48 -19.90 -0.06
N VAL A 225 -15.67 -19.06 -1.07
CA VAL A 225 -15.16 -19.36 -2.41
C VAL A 225 -13.64 -19.28 -2.48
N ILE A 226 -13.02 -18.39 -1.70
CA ILE A 226 -11.56 -18.29 -1.59
C ILE A 226 -10.98 -19.54 -0.89
N VAL A 227 -11.55 -19.94 0.25
CA VAL A 227 -11.14 -21.16 0.96
C VAL A 227 -11.24 -22.38 0.03
N LYS A 228 -12.37 -22.53 -0.67
CA LYS A 228 -12.56 -23.60 -1.65
C LYS A 228 -11.53 -23.55 -2.78
N ALA A 229 -11.20 -22.36 -3.30
CA ALA A 229 -10.21 -22.21 -4.35
C ALA A 229 -8.79 -22.58 -3.87
N ILE A 230 -8.44 -22.26 -2.63
CA ILE A 230 -7.16 -22.68 -2.02
C ILE A 230 -7.09 -24.22 -1.93
N GLU A 231 -8.15 -24.87 -1.44
CA GLU A 231 -8.22 -26.34 -1.33
C GLU A 231 -8.18 -27.02 -2.70
N GLU A 232 -8.95 -26.52 -3.67
CA GLU A 232 -8.98 -27.05 -5.05
C GLU A 232 -7.65 -26.81 -5.80
N ALA A 233 -6.86 -25.82 -5.42
CA ALA A 233 -5.50 -25.61 -5.89
C ALA A 233 -4.48 -26.56 -5.24
N GLY A 234 -4.89 -27.36 -4.24
CA GLY A 234 -4.06 -28.35 -3.56
C GLY A 234 -3.32 -27.81 -2.34
N PHE A 235 -3.70 -26.64 -1.83
CA PHE A 235 -3.12 -26.01 -0.65
C PHE A 235 -4.04 -26.08 0.56
N LYS A 236 -3.48 -25.88 1.76
CA LYS A 236 -4.21 -25.94 3.03
C LYS A 236 -4.51 -24.55 3.59
N PRO A 237 -5.80 -24.15 3.68
CA PRO A 237 -6.19 -22.92 4.38
C PRO A 237 -5.77 -22.98 5.86
N GLY A 238 -5.15 -21.90 6.37
CA GLY A 238 -4.66 -21.80 7.73
C GLY A 238 -3.22 -22.32 7.93
N GLU A 239 -2.69 -23.12 7.00
CA GLU A 239 -1.30 -23.59 7.03
C GLU A 239 -0.48 -22.95 5.91
N ASP A 240 -0.82 -23.22 4.64
CA ASP A 240 -0.13 -22.67 3.47
C ASP A 240 -0.57 -21.25 3.18
N PHE A 241 -1.86 -20.99 3.32
CA PHE A 241 -2.48 -19.69 3.08
C PHE A 241 -3.29 -19.18 4.26
N MET A 242 -3.11 -17.93 4.58
CA MET A 242 -4.02 -17.13 5.40
C MET A 242 -4.80 -16.15 4.52
N ILE A 243 -5.89 -15.60 5.07
CA ILE A 243 -6.73 -14.59 4.41
C ILE A 243 -6.51 -13.24 5.08
N ALA A 244 -6.42 -12.17 4.29
CA ALA A 244 -6.50 -10.80 4.74
C ALA A 244 -7.72 -10.11 4.13
N ILE A 245 -8.28 -9.15 4.85
CA ILE A 245 -9.45 -8.36 4.46
C ILE A 245 -9.10 -6.89 4.55
N ASP A 246 -9.52 -6.10 3.57
CA ASP A 246 -9.66 -4.65 3.69
C ASP A 246 -11.15 -4.30 3.65
N ALA A 247 -11.66 -3.79 4.77
CA ALA A 247 -13.08 -3.49 4.92
C ALA A 247 -13.45 -2.10 4.41
N ALA A 248 -12.51 -1.15 4.43
CA ALA A 248 -12.73 0.27 4.15
C ALA A 248 -13.94 0.83 4.90
N SER A 249 -14.06 0.52 6.19
CA SER A 249 -15.29 0.77 6.99
C SER A 249 -15.59 2.25 7.18
N SER A 250 -14.66 3.15 6.87
CA SER A 250 -14.93 4.61 6.85
C SER A 250 -16.05 4.97 5.88
N GLU A 251 -16.19 4.24 4.76
CA GLU A 251 -17.29 4.44 3.80
C GLU A 251 -18.67 4.04 4.34
N TRP A 252 -18.72 3.26 5.41
CA TRP A 252 -19.96 2.81 6.05
C TRP A 252 -20.36 3.69 7.24
N TRP A 253 -19.43 4.52 7.75
CA TRP A 253 -19.62 5.27 8.98
C TRP A 253 -20.58 6.45 8.80
N ASN A 254 -21.61 6.51 9.64
CA ASN A 254 -22.50 7.66 9.77
C ASN A 254 -22.17 8.41 11.06
N GLU A 255 -21.57 9.59 10.91
CA GLU A 255 -21.11 10.40 12.04
C GLU A 255 -22.26 10.92 12.91
N GLU A 256 -23.42 11.20 12.33
CA GLU A 256 -24.60 11.71 13.07
C GLU A 256 -25.27 10.61 13.89
N GLU A 257 -25.45 9.43 13.27
CA GLU A 257 -26.11 8.29 13.92
C GLU A 257 -25.15 7.42 14.75
N LYS A 258 -23.84 7.67 14.68
CA LYS A 258 -22.78 6.86 15.35
C LYS A 258 -22.95 5.36 15.08
N CYS A 259 -23.21 5.01 13.84
CA CYS A 259 -23.38 3.63 13.38
C CYS A 259 -22.79 3.42 11.97
N TYR A 260 -22.66 2.17 11.58
CA TYR A 260 -22.20 1.77 10.25
C TYR A 260 -23.40 1.42 9.39
N ILE A 261 -23.51 2.02 8.21
CA ILE A 261 -24.56 1.76 7.22
C ILE A 261 -23.90 1.21 5.97
N GLN A 262 -24.06 -0.08 5.73
CA GLN A 262 -23.49 -0.74 4.54
C GLN A 262 -24.14 -0.18 3.28
N PRO A 263 -23.39 0.40 2.33
CA PRO A 263 -23.97 1.21 1.26
C PRO A 263 -24.76 0.43 0.23
N LYS A 264 -24.46 -0.87 0.02
CA LYS A 264 -25.13 -1.71 -0.99
C LYS A 264 -26.40 -2.39 -0.45
N SER A 265 -26.35 -2.85 0.80
CA SER A 265 -27.47 -3.54 1.45
C SER A 265 -28.38 -2.63 2.29
N GLY A 266 -27.90 -1.44 2.67
CA GLY A 266 -28.57 -0.54 3.61
C GLY A 266 -28.62 -1.06 5.05
N LYS A 267 -27.86 -2.12 5.36
CA LYS A 267 -27.85 -2.71 6.70
C LYS A 267 -27.17 -1.79 7.69
N LYS A 268 -27.85 -1.48 8.79
CA LYS A 268 -27.31 -0.71 9.90
C LYS A 268 -26.68 -1.64 10.95
N LEU A 269 -25.48 -1.28 11.42
CA LEU A 269 -24.71 -1.99 12.44
C LEU A 269 -24.22 -0.99 13.49
N THR A 270 -24.41 -1.30 14.77
CA THR A 270 -23.69 -0.60 15.82
C THR A 270 -22.21 -1.00 15.81
N GLN A 271 -21.34 -0.22 16.48
CA GLN A 271 -19.93 -0.59 16.67
C GLN A 271 -19.78 -2.01 17.20
N GLN A 272 -20.52 -2.38 18.25
CA GLN A 272 -20.48 -3.72 18.82
C GLN A 272 -20.93 -4.82 17.85
N GLN A 273 -21.93 -4.55 17.01
CA GLN A 273 -22.38 -5.52 16.01
C GLN A 273 -21.34 -5.73 14.92
N LEU A 274 -20.64 -4.67 14.50
CA LEU A 274 -19.56 -4.76 13.53
C LEU A 274 -18.36 -5.53 14.10
N VAL A 275 -17.94 -5.22 15.34
CA VAL A 275 -16.89 -5.99 16.06
C VAL A 275 -17.26 -7.47 16.17
N ASN A 276 -18.50 -7.78 16.51
CA ASN A 276 -18.97 -9.17 16.60
C ASN A 276 -18.96 -9.88 15.23
N MET A 277 -19.22 -9.15 14.14
CA MET A 277 -19.12 -9.69 12.78
C MET A 277 -17.66 -10.06 12.45
N TRP A 278 -16.73 -9.17 12.70
CA TRP A 278 -15.30 -9.43 12.48
C TRP A 278 -14.79 -10.59 13.34
N LYS A 279 -15.18 -10.61 14.61
CA LYS A 279 -14.84 -11.72 15.51
C LYS A 279 -15.36 -13.05 14.96
N LYS A 280 -16.62 -13.12 14.52
CA LYS A 280 -17.20 -14.33 13.93
C LYS A 280 -16.43 -14.77 12.69
N PHE A 281 -16.05 -13.85 11.80
CA PHE A 281 -15.29 -14.19 10.61
C PHE A 281 -13.90 -14.75 10.97
N ALA A 282 -13.20 -14.11 11.92
CA ALA A 282 -11.90 -14.58 12.41
C ALA A 282 -11.97 -15.93 13.17
N ASP A 283 -13.12 -16.23 13.79
CA ASP A 283 -13.36 -17.54 14.45
C ASP A 283 -13.67 -18.66 13.44
N THR A 284 -14.14 -18.30 12.23
CA THR A 284 -14.66 -19.27 11.24
C THR A 284 -13.69 -19.52 10.10
N TYR A 285 -12.93 -18.52 9.69
CA TYR A 285 -12.04 -18.53 8.53
C TYR A 285 -10.60 -18.25 8.95
N PRO A 286 -9.59 -18.68 8.19
CA PRO A 286 -8.17 -18.44 8.50
C PRO A 286 -7.77 -16.99 8.23
N ILE A 287 -8.44 -16.03 8.88
CA ILE A 287 -8.17 -14.61 8.75
C ILE A 287 -7.05 -14.23 9.71
N ILE A 288 -5.95 -13.70 9.16
CA ILE A 288 -4.80 -13.23 9.93
C ILE A 288 -4.69 -11.70 9.97
N SER A 289 -5.32 -11.01 9.02
CA SER A 289 -5.23 -9.54 8.91
C SER A 289 -6.57 -8.92 8.54
N LEU A 290 -6.91 -7.81 9.20
CA LEU A 290 -8.09 -6.98 8.92
C LEU A 290 -7.67 -5.52 8.88
N GLU A 291 -7.79 -4.91 7.71
CA GLU A 291 -7.50 -3.51 7.44
C GLU A 291 -8.79 -2.69 7.54
N ASP A 292 -8.70 -1.53 8.19
CA ASP A 292 -9.77 -0.56 8.40
C ASP A 292 -11.12 -1.20 8.77
N GLY A 293 -11.07 -2.12 9.74
CA GLY A 293 -12.25 -2.80 10.26
C GLY A 293 -13.22 -1.88 11.01
N MET A 294 -12.79 -0.66 11.34
CA MET A 294 -13.57 0.44 11.89
C MET A 294 -13.20 1.75 11.17
N ALA A 295 -14.05 2.78 11.27
CA ALA A 295 -13.83 4.05 10.60
C ALA A 295 -12.64 4.84 11.17
N GLU A 296 -12.02 5.69 10.35
CA GLU A 296 -10.83 6.50 10.68
C GLU A 296 -11.04 7.52 11.81
N THR A 297 -12.28 7.84 12.13
CA THR A 297 -12.66 8.72 13.26
C THR A 297 -13.21 7.97 14.48
N ASP A 298 -13.53 6.68 14.34
CA ASP A 298 -14.14 5.86 15.41
C ASP A 298 -13.10 5.18 16.31
N TRP A 299 -12.37 5.98 17.08
CA TRP A 299 -11.34 5.50 18.01
C TRP A 299 -11.89 4.54 19.09
N GLU A 300 -13.16 4.72 19.50
CA GLU A 300 -13.82 3.82 20.47
C GLU A 300 -14.08 2.45 19.86
N GLY A 301 -14.61 2.40 18.64
CA GLY A 301 -14.79 1.17 17.88
C GLY A 301 -13.48 0.44 17.65
N TRP A 302 -12.41 1.16 17.29
CA TRP A 302 -11.07 0.59 17.17
C TRP A 302 -10.55 -0.02 18.48
N ALA A 303 -10.77 0.64 19.62
CA ALA A 303 -10.40 0.08 20.92
C ALA A 303 -11.19 -1.21 21.25
N MET A 304 -12.49 -1.24 20.93
CA MET A 304 -13.33 -2.42 21.07
C MET A 304 -12.85 -3.58 20.18
N LEU A 305 -12.54 -3.30 18.92
CA LEU A 305 -12.03 -4.28 17.95
C LEU A 305 -10.68 -4.84 18.39
N THR A 306 -9.75 -3.96 18.79
CA THR A 306 -8.41 -4.36 19.23
C THR A 306 -8.49 -5.28 20.47
N LYS A 307 -9.36 -4.94 21.43
CA LYS A 307 -9.60 -5.78 22.60
C LYS A 307 -10.20 -7.13 22.25
N ALA A 308 -11.04 -7.20 21.21
CA ALA A 308 -11.79 -8.40 20.87
C ALA A 308 -10.96 -9.46 20.13
N ILE A 309 -10.06 -9.03 19.22
CA ILE A 309 -9.33 -9.94 18.32
C ILE A 309 -7.86 -9.53 18.04
N GLY A 310 -7.37 -8.43 18.58
CA GLY A 310 -6.03 -7.91 18.27
C GLY A 310 -4.86 -8.75 18.78
N ASP A 311 -5.09 -9.75 19.63
CA ASP A 311 -4.08 -10.72 20.06
C ASP A 311 -3.78 -11.81 19.01
N ARG A 312 -4.69 -12.05 18.08
CA ARG A 312 -4.61 -13.12 17.09
C ARG A 312 -4.87 -12.67 15.65
N VAL A 313 -5.28 -11.42 15.43
CA VAL A 313 -5.50 -10.82 14.11
C VAL A 313 -4.73 -9.51 14.04
N GLN A 314 -3.96 -9.36 12.97
CA GLN A 314 -3.32 -8.10 12.62
C GLN A 314 -4.40 -7.08 12.25
N LEU A 315 -4.48 -5.99 13.00
CA LEU A 315 -5.44 -4.90 12.81
C LEU A 315 -4.71 -3.70 12.22
N VAL A 316 -4.90 -3.51 10.92
CA VAL A 316 -4.15 -2.54 10.12
C VAL A 316 -4.93 -1.24 10.02
N GLY A 317 -4.28 -0.13 10.39
CA GLY A 317 -4.80 1.21 10.09
C GLY A 317 -4.22 1.73 8.77
N ASP A 318 -5.08 1.90 7.76
CA ASP A 318 -4.79 2.64 6.52
C ASP A 318 -5.30 4.08 6.69
N ASP A 319 -6.59 4.33 6.52
CA ASP A 319 -7.19 5.66 6.71
C ASP A 319 -7.03 6.16 8.15
N LEU A 320 -7.00 5.25 9.12
CA LEU A 320 -6.76 5.58 10.53
C LEU A 320 -5.43 6.32 10.73
N PHE A 321 -4.35 5.87 10.06
CA PHE A 321 -2.99 6.37 10.30
C PHE A 321 -2.41 7.19 9.15
N VAL A 322 -2.84 6.96 7.91
CA VAL A 322 -2.42 7.66 6.67
C VAL A 322 -0.91 7.85 6.55
N THR A 323 -0.12 6.84 6.95
CA THR A 323 1.36 6.89 6.98
C THR A 323 1.92 8.08 7.81
N ASN A 324 1.11 8.66 8.70
CA ASN A 324 1.43 9.87 9.46
C ASN A 324 1.86 9.55 10.89
N VAL A 325 3.08 9.94 11.27
CA VAL A 325 3.66 9.66 12.60
C VAL A 325 2.84 10.24 13.75
N THR A 326 2.16 11.37 13.57
CA THR A 326 1.33 11.98 14.61
C THR A 326 0.07 11.16 14.88
N ARG A 327 -0.59 10.68 13.82
CA ARG A 327 -1.75 9.80 13.95
C ARG A 327 -1.37 8.44 14.49
N LEU A 328 -0.24 7.88 14.01
CA LEU A 328 0.31 6.63 14.54
C LEU A 328 0.64 6.73 16.02
N ALA A 329 1.28 7.82 16.47
CA ALA A 329 1.56 8.07 17.89
C ALA A 329 0.27 8.09 18.73
N THR A 330 -0.81 8.71 18.21
CA THR A 330 -2.13 8.68 18.87
C THR A 330 -2.68 7.26 19.00
N GLY A 331 -2.56 6.43 17.96
CA GLY A 331 -3.00 5.03 18.00
C GLY A 331 -2.20 4.19 18.99
N ILE A 332 -0.88 4.38 19.03
CA ILE A 332 0.02 3.71 19.99
C ILE A 332 -0.36 4.10 21.43
N GLU A 333 -0.56 5.39 21.71
CA GLU A 333 -0.98 5.88 23.02
C GLU A 333 -2.32 5.28 23.46
N LYS A 334 -3.28 5.24 22.55
CA LYS A 334 -4.62 4.66 22.78
C LYS A 334 -4.63 3.14 22.76
N LYS A 335 -3.53 2.49 22.35
CA LYS A 335 -3.40 1.03 22.19
C LYS A 335 -4.45 0.45 21.23
N VAL A 336 -4.64 1.08 20.08
CA VAL A 336 -5.61 0.67 19.05
C VAL A 336 -4.91 0.28 17.77
N GLY A 337 -5.38 -0.80 17.15
CA GLY A 337 -4.66 -1.44 16.07
C GLY A 337 -3.38 -2.14 16.57
N ASN A 338 -2.65 -2.75 15.67
CA ASN A 338 -1.34 -3.35 15.93
C ASN A 338 -0.47 -3.41 14.66
N ALA A 339 -0.91 -2.73 13.60
CA ALA A 339 -0.22 -2.61 12.32
C ALA A 339 -0.59 -1.30 11.61
N ILE A 340 0.29 -0.84 10.73
CA ILE A 340 0.06 0.33 9.86
C ILE A 340 0.23 -0.05 8.39
N LEU A 341 -0.64 0.46 7.53
CA LEU A 341 -0.42 0.46 6.09
C LEU A 341 0.46 1.65 5.71
N ILE A 342 1.43 1.43 4.86
CA ILE A 342 2.42 2.43 4.42
C ILE A 342 2.19 2.76 2.95
N LYS A 343 1.68 3.94 2.68
CA LYS A 343 1.48 4.48 1.34
C LYS A 343 2.32 5.74 1.17
N VAL A 344 3.37 5.66 0.39
CA VAL A 344 4.37 6.75 0.25
C VAL A 344 3.75 8.11 -0.12
N ASN A 345 2.68 8.12 -0.92
CA ASN A 345 2.02 9.35 -1.34
C ASN A 345 1.05 9.94 -0.30
N GLN A 346 0.64 9.18 0.72
CA GLN A 346 -0.19 9.71 1.82
C GLN A 346 0.57 10.72 2.69
N ILE A 347 1.91 10.62 2.70
CA ILE A 347 2.78 11.51 3.47
C ILE A 347 3.69 12.39 2.60
N GLY A 348 4.22 11.86 1.48
CA GLY A 348 4.80 12.63 0.38
C GLY A 348 6.32 12.78 0.37
N THR A 349 7.08 12.13 1.27
CA THR A 349 8.54 11.99 1.17
C THR A 349 9.00 10.60 1.58
N LEU A 350 10.17 10.19 1.10
CA LEU A 350 10.81 8.93 1.52
C LEU A 350 11.15 8.97 3.01
N THR A 351 11.76 10.05 3.51
CA THR A 351 12.16 10.19 4.92
C THR A 351 10.98 10.05 5.87
N GLU A 352 9.87 10.76 5.64
CA GLU A 352 8.67 10.62 6.48
C GLU A 352 8.08 9.21 6.43
N THR A 353 8.15 8.55 5.26
CA THR A 353 7.74 7.14 5.10
C THR A 353 8.58 6.21 5.97
N LEU A 354 9.92 6.37 5.95
CA LEU A 354 10.85 5.59 6.77
C LEU A 354 10.63 5.84 8.27
N ASP A 355 10.36 7.08 8.66
CA ASP A 355 10.07 7.46 10.05
C ASP A 355 8.79 6.79 10.56
N ALA A 356 7.74 6.69 9.73
CA ALA A 356 6.49 6.01 10.08
C ALA A 356 6.72 4.51 10.29
N ILE A 357 7.47 3.84 9.41
CA ILE A 357 7.84 2.41 9.55
C ILE A 357 8.66 2.19 10.82
N GLN A 358 9.65 3.05 11.07
CA GLN A 358 10.50 2.94 12.25
C GLN A 358 9.70 3.12 13.55
N MET A 359 8.78 4.10 13.58
CA MET A 359 7.91 4.32 14.74
C MET A 359 7.01 3.11 15.00
N ALA A 360 6.39 2.54 13.97
CA ALA A 360 5.56 1.34 14.07
C ALA A 360 6.35 0.17 14.68
N ASN A 361 7.50 -0.16 14.11
CA ASN A 361 8.34 -1.26 14.58
C ASN A 361 8.78 -1.09 16.04
N ARG A 362 9.15 0.13 16.46
CA ARG A 362 9.52 0.43 17.85
C ARG A 362 8.35 0.25 18.83
N ALA A 363 7.14 0.40 18.36
CA ALA A 363 5.92 0.19 19.17
C ALA A 363 5.43 -1.27 19.16
N GLY A 364 6.10 -2.17 18.43
CA GLY A 364 5.67 -3.55 18.24
C GLY A 364 4.52 -3.70 17.24
N TYR A 365 4.29 -2.70 16.39
CA TYR A 365 3.36 -2.75 15.27
C TYR A 365 4.09 -3.25 14.03
N THR A 366 3.42 -4.05 13.20
CA THR A 366 3.92 -4.38 11.87
C THR A 366 3.65 -3.23 10.90
N ALA A 367 4.46 -3.14 9.85
CA ALA A 367 4.27 -2.18 8.76
C ALA A 367 4.10 -2.95 7.44
N ILE A 368 3.04 -2.64 6.70
CA ILE A 368 2.76 -3.24 5.40
C ILE A 368 2.99 -2.18 4.32
N VAL A 369 3.98 -2.37 3.46
CA VAL A 369 4.21 -1.45 2.34
C VAL A 369 3.15 -1.68 1.27
N SER A 370 2.48 -0.61 0.83
CA SER A 370 1.29 -0.71 -0.01
C SER A 370 1.36 0.14 -1.27
N HIS A 371 0.70 -0.38 -2.31
CA HIS A 371 0.34 0.34 -3.52
C HIS A 371 -0.82 1.30 -3.29
N ARG A 372 -1.26 1.95 -4.38
CA ARG A 372 -2.55 2.65 -4.47
C ARG A 372 -3.41 2.05 -5.58
N SER A 373 -4.70 2.44 -5.63
CA SER A 373 -5.62 2.00 -6.69
C SER A 373 -5.20 2.49 -8.08
N GLY A 374 -4.67 3.70 -8.20
CA GLY A 374 -4.01 4.22 -9.40
C GLY A 374 -2.50 4.06 -9.32
N GLU A 375 -1.96 3.11 -10.04
CA GLU A 375 -0.53 2.78 -10.07
C GLU A 375 0.10 3.08 -11.44
N THR A 376 1.42 3.01 -11.46
CA THR A 376 2.23 3.04 -12.68
C THR A 376 3.11 1.79 -12.74
N GLU A 377 4.02 1.71 -13.72
CA GLU A 377 5.06 0.65 -13.74
C GLU A 377 6.15 0.83 -12.67
N ASP A 378 6.17 1.95 -11.95
CA ASP A 378 7.15 2.18 -10.88
C ASP A 378 7.06 1.11 -9.79
N ALA A 379 8.21 0.53 -9.43
CA ALA A 379 8.30 -0.58 -8.49
C ALA A 379 8.97 -0.21 -7.16
N THR A 380 9.18 1.08 -6.87
CA THR A 380 9.90 1.57 -5.69
C THR A 380 9.40 0.98 -4.38
N ILE A 381 8.09 0.73 -4.25
CA ILE A 381 7.53 0.13 -3.03
C ILE A 381 8.03 -1.29 -2.76
N ALA A 382 8.42 -2.04 -3.79
CA ALA A 382 9.05 -3.35 -3.63
C ALA A 382 10.45 -3.21 -2.99
N ASP A 383 11.23 -2.25 -3.45
CA ASP A 383 12.55 -1.94 -2.87
C ASP A 383 12.43 -1.45 -1.43
N ILE A 384 11.46 -0.56 -1.13
CA ILE A 384 11.21 -0.08 0.24
C ILE A 384 10.83 -1.23 1.18
N ALA A 385 9.99 -2.17 0.73
CA ALA A 385 9.58 -3.31 1.56
C ALA A 385 10.77 -4.20 1.96
N VAL A 386 11.71 -4.45 1.04
CA VAL A 386 12.92 -5.21 1.34
C VAL A 386 13.92 -4.38 2.13
N ALA A 387 14.10 -3.11 1.78
CA ALA A 387 15.05 -2.20 2.45
C ALA A 387 14.83 -2.16 3.98
N LEU A 388 13.57 -2.09 4.40
CA LEU A 388 13.20 -1.98 5.81
C LEU A 388 12.94 -3.34 6.47
N ASN A 389 13.12 -4.46 5.73
CA ASN A 389 12.69 -5.78 6.18
C ASN A 389 11.24 -5.74 6.72
N ALA A 390 10.34 -5.08 6.01
CA ALA A 390 8.98 -4.83 6.48
C ALA A 390 8.17 -6.13 6.66
N GLY A 391 8.59 -7.20 6.00
CA GLY A 391 8.00 -8.54 6.11
C GLY A 391 6.69 -8.72 5.37
N GLN A 392 6.01 -7.65 4.94
CA GLN A 392 4.72 -7.70 4.25
C GLN A 392 4.60 -6.63 3.17
N ILE A 393 3.88 -6.94 2.07
CA ILE A 393 3.58 -6.00 0.98
C ILE A 393 2.15 -6.22 0.48
N LYS A 394 1.39 -5.14 0.28
CA LYS A 394 0.05 -5.13 -0.33
C LYS A 394 0.15 -4.44 -1.69
N THR A 395 0.10 -5.20 -2.80
CA THR A 395 0.26 -4.59 -4.14
C THR A 395 -0.60 -5.24 -5.21
N GLY A 396 -1.83 -5.63 -4.84
CA GLY A 396 -2.86 -6.11 -5.75
C GLY A 396 -2.75 -7.59 -6.12
N ALA A 397 -3.49 -7.99 -7.14
CA ALA A 397 -3.53 -9.35 -7.67
C ALA A 397 -2.28 -9.67 -8.52
N PRO A 398 -2.00 -10.96 -8.81
CA PRO A 398 -0.98 -11.36 -9.78
C PRO A 398 -1.48 -11.14 -11.24
N SER A 399 -2.06 -9.99 -11.48
CA SER A 399 -2.72 -9.58 -12.74
C SER A 399 -2.65 -8.06 -12.88
N ARG A 400 -2.60 -7.55 -14.11
CA ARG A 400 -2.33 -6.15 -14.50
C ARG A 400 -0.86 -5.78 -14.29
N THR A 401 -0.25 -5.20 -15.32
CA THR A 401 1.21 -4.92 -15.35
C THR A 401 1.66 -3.98 -14.23
N ASP A 402 0.82 -3.01 -13.88
CA ASP A 402 1.05 -2.06 -12.79
C ASP A 402 1.21 -2.74 -11.40
N ARG A 403 0.58 -3.90 -11.22
CA ARG A 403 0.73 -4.73 -10.00
C ARG A 403 1.89 -5.70 -10.14
N VAL A 404 1.93 -6.42 -11.27
CA VAL A 404 2.95 -7.44 -11.56
C VAL A 404 4.37 -6.85 -11.61
N ALA A 405 4.53 -5.58 -11.97
CA ALA A 405 5.82 -4.88 -11.95
C ALA A 405 6.51 -4.95 -10.58
N LYS A 406 5.75 -4.77 -9.49
CA LYS A 406 6.26 -4.84 -8.11
C LYS A 406 6.67 -6.27 -7.73
N TYR A 407 5.85 -7.26 -8.09
CA TYR A 407 6.18 -8.67 -7.86
C TYR A 407 7.41 -9.11 -8.66
N ASN A 408 7.53 -8.69 -9.91
CA ASN A 408 8.70 -8.97 -10.74
C ASN A 408 9.98 -8.30 -10.17
N GLN A 409 9.85 -7.12 -9.56
CA GLN A 409 10.97 -6.47 -8.89
C GLN A 409 11.42 -7.28 -7.65
N LEU A 410 10.49 -7.79 -6.86
CA LEU A 410 10.80 -8.66 -5.72
C LEU A 410 11.50 -9.96 -6.17
N LEU A 411 11.13 -10.54 -7.31
CA LEU A 411 11.85 -11.69 -7.87
C LEU A 411 13.30 -11.36 -8.24
N ARG A 412 13.55 -10.17 -8.82
CA ARG A 412 14.91 -9.72 -9.14
C ARG A 412 15.73 -9.49 -7.88
N ILE A 413 15.12 -8.90 -6.85
CA ILE A 413 15.77 -8.71 -5.55
C ILE A 413 16.10 -10.05 -4.89
N GLU A 414 15.17 -11.03 -4.94
CA GLU A 414 15.42 -12.38 -4.42
C GLU A 414 16.58 -13.07 -5.15
N GLU A 415 16.66 -12.93 -6.47
CA GLU A 415 17.77 -13.44 -7.29
C GLU A 415 19.10 -12.76 -6.95
N GLU A 416 19.12 -11.43 -6.78
CA GLU A 416 20.29 -10.66 -6.38
C GLU A 416 20.80 -11.06 -4.99
N LEU A 417 19.92 -11.27 -4.04
CA LEU A 417 20.25 -11.72 -2.68
C LEU A 417 20.74 -13.17 -2.64
N GLY A 418 20.27 -14.01 -3.56
CA GLY A 418 20.64 -15.44 -3.60
C GLY A 418 20.36 -16.16 -2.29
N ASP A 419 21.34 -16.89 -1.78
CA ASP A 419 21.20 -17.75 -0.60
C ASP A 419 21.00 -16.99 0.73
N VAL A 420 21.21 -15.67 0.74
CA VAL A 420 20.98 -14.83 1.95
C VAL A 420 19.57 -14.27 2.02
N ALA A 421 18.79 -14.40 0.95
CA ALA A 421 17.39 -13.99 0.95
C ALA A 421 16.59 -14.72 2.03
N GLN A 422 15.75 -13.99 2.75
CA GLN A 422 14.89 -14.56 3.78
C GLN A 422 13.43 -14.32 3.41
N TYR A 423 12.58 -15.30 3.73
CA TYR A 423 11.13 -15.18 3.65
C TYR A 423 10.53 -15.67 4.96
N TRP A 424 9.91 -14.76 5.71
CA TRP A 424 9.51 -15.05 7.10
C TRP A 424 8.19 -15.83 7.21
N GLY A 425 7.35 -15.83 6.17
CA GLY A 425 6.05 -16.50 6.26
C GLY A 425 5.23 -16.00 7.45
N LYS A 426 4.80 -16.90 8.33
CA LYS A 426 4.05 -16.55 9.55
C LYS A 426 4.83 -15.66 10.53
N ASP A 427 6.15 -15.73 10.56
CA ASP A 427 6.98 -14.93 11.47
C ASP A 427 6.96 -13.43 11.11
N ALA A 428 6.45 -13.07 9.92
CA ALA A 428 6.20 -11.68 9.55
C ALA A 428 5.11 -10.99 10.42
N PHE A 429 4.35 -11.77 11.17
CA PHE A 429 3.29 -11.30 12.07
C PHE A 429 3.75 -11.29 13.53
N PHE A 430 4.92 -10.72 13.80
CA PHE A 430 5.52 -10.66 15.14
C PHE A 430 4.68 -9.90 16.18
N ASN A 431 3.69 -9.14 15.76
CA ASN A 431 2.71 -8.42 16.58
C ASN A 431 1.60 -9.32 17.14
N LEU A 432 1.47 -10.57 16.66
CA LEU A 432 0.48 -11.54 17.13
C LEU A 432 1.09 -12.49 18.19
N LYS A 433 0.22 -13.09 19.03
CA LYS A 433 0.62 -14.01 20.11
C LYS A 433 0.46 -15.47 19.71
#